data_da35d3f43b847f019e56bd7a4c8fb716
#
_entry.id   da35d3f43b847f019e56bd7a4c8fb716
#
_cell.length_a   1.000
_cell.length_b   1.000
_cell.length_c   1.000
_cell.angle_alpha   90.00
_cell.angle_beta   90.00
_cell.angle_gamma   90.00
#
_symmetry.space_group_name_H-M   'P 1'
#
loop_
_entity.id
_entity.type
_entity.pdbx_description
1 polymer ?
#
loop_
_entity_poly.entity_id
_entity_poly.type
_entity_poly.pdbx_seq_one_letter_code
_entity_poly.pdbx_strand_id
1 'polypeptide(L)'
;MKPIKKILIIRFRQIGDSILAVALCSTLKKSFPDAEIHFVLNKNIASLYEGHPDIDKVITFDKNENKPFTAYIKKVWQVTHQNKYDVIIDMRSTIRTLFFSLFSLKTPFRIGRIKGYTRFLLNYRTDTYSNSLTTDMVERNLLLAAPLEKIRTIQYTKEFRLYLTDQEKKDFRYYMEKEGIDFARPVFLIGVTTKLLHKKWNTEFMITTLKRILEEYKDIQMIFNYAPGYEEEDARNIYKELGCPERIKIDIQASSLRQLAALCANCSFYFGNEGGARHIAQALEIPSFAIYSPSASKSMWLPANSVLARGIS
;
A
#
# COMPACT_ATOMS: atom_id res chain seq x y z
N MET A 1 -18.67 23.32 18.55
CA MET A 1 -18.85 22.48 17.34
C MET A 1 -19.26 21.09 17.76
N LYS A 2 -20.09 20.39 16.98
CA LYS A 2 -20.47 19.00 17.25
C LYS A 2 -19.22 18.10 17.18
N PRO A 3 -19.05 17.12 18.08
CA PRO A 3 -17.89 16.22 18.04
C PRO A 3 -17.88 15.40 16.74
N ILE A 4 -16.70 15.18 16.18
CA ILE A 4 -16.51 14.28 15.04
C ILE A 4 -16.61 12.84 15.56
N LYS A 5 -17.54 12.07 15.00
CA LYS A 5 -17.81 10.68 15.38
C LYS A 5 -17.49 9.68 14.25
N LYS A 6 -17.59 10.09 12.98
CA LYS A 6 -17.35 9.21 11.83
C LYS A 6 -16.63 9.92 10.71
N ILE A 7 -15.53 9.31 10.26
CA ILE A 7 -14.69 9.80 9.19
C ILE A 7 -14.63 8.77 8.07
N LEU A 8 -14.92 9.18 6.84
CA LEU A 8 -14.80 8.36 5.64
C LEU A 8 -13.55 8.78 4.85
N ILE A 9 -12.65 7.85 4.59
CA ILE A 9 -11.47 8.07 3.78
C ILE A 9 -11.59 7.23 2.51
N ILE A 10 -11.42 7.83 1.33
CA ILE A 10 -11.63 7.17 0.03
C ILE A 10 -10.31 7.09 -0.72
N ARG A 11 -9.82 5.86 -0.98
CA ARG A 11 -8.57 5.61 -1.70
C ARG A 11 -8.68 4.42 -2.66
N PHE A 12 -9.26 4.62 -3.85
CA PHE A 12 -9.25 3.62 -4.93
C PHE A 12 -7.94 3.67 -5.71
N ARG A 13 -6.98 2.83 -5.40
CA ARG A 13 -5.68 2.76 -6.09
C ARG A 13 -5.00 1.40 -5.91
N GLN A 14 -3.73 1.33 -6.31
CA GLN A 14 -2.85 0.17 -6.16
C GLN A 14 -2.41 -0.02 -4.70
N ILE A 15 -1.73 -1.13 -4.43
CA ILE A 15 -1.27 -1.55 -3.09
C ILE A 15 -0.45 -0.44 -2.41
N GLY A 16 0.60 0.06 -3.07
CA GLY A 16 1.47 1.08 -2.48
C GLY A 16 0.74 2.37 -2.10
N ASP A 17 -0.14 2.85 -2.99
CA ASP A 17 -0.97 4.04 -2.72
C ASP A 17 -1.84 3.88 -1.48
N SER A 18 -2.41 2.69 -1.26
CA SER A 18 -3.29 2.43 -0.12
C SER A 18 -2.50 2.27 1.18
N ILE A 19 -1.32 1.65 1.12
CA ILE A 19 -0.43 1.52 2.28
C ILE A 19 0.02 2.90 2.77
N LEU A 20 0.52 3.75 1.87
CA LEU A 20 0.94 5.11 2.24
C LEU A 20 -0.23 6.01 2.70
N ALA A 21 -1.47 5.64 2.38
CA ALA A 21 -2.66 6.35 2.89
C ALA A 21 -2.99 6.01 4.34
N VAL A 22 -2.47 4.91 4.90
CA VAL A 22 -2.67 4.53 6.30
C VAL A 22 -2.17 5.61 7.26
N ALA A 23 -1.09 6.31 6.92
CA ALA A 23 -0.60 7.43 7.73
C ALA A 23 -1.68 8.49 8.01
N LEU A 24 -2.58 8.73 7.03
CA LEU A 24 -3.73 9.62 7.25
C LEU A 24 -4.76 8.99 8.19
N CYS A 25 -5.03 7.68 8.07
CA CYS A 25 -5.93 6.97 8.98
C CYS A 25 -5.42 7.06 10.43
N SER A 26 -4.14 6.76 10.63
CA SER A 26 -3.48 6.81 11.95
C SER A 26 -3.43 8.24 12.52
N THR A 27 -3.13 9.24 11.68
CA THR A 27 -3.19 10.66 12.07
C THR A 27 -4.60 11.04 12.56
N LEU A 28 -5.63 10.63 11.84
CA LEU A 28 -7.01 10.97 12.20
C LEU A 28 -7.47 10.20 13.44
N LYS A 29 -7.10 8.93 13.60
CA LYS A 29 -7.42 8.15 14.80
C LYS A 29 -6.74 8.73 16.04
N LYS A 30 -5.46 9.09 15.97
CA LYS A 30 -4.74 9.78 17.06
C LYS A 30 -5.38 11.13 17.40
N SER A 31 -5.81 11.89 16.39
CA SER A 31 -6.42 13.21 16.59
C SER A 31 -7.86 13.16 17.07
N PHE A 32 -8.60 12.14 16.70
CA PHE A 32 -10.03 11.92 17.02
C PHE A 32 -10.22 10.48 17.52
N PRO A 33 -9.76 10.12 18.73
CA PRO A 33 -9.75 8.74 19.23
C PRO A 33 -11.14 8.11 19.31
N ASP A 34 -12.17 8.91 19.58
CA ASP A 34 -13.55 8.48 19.68
C ASP A 34 -14.27 8.38 18.32
N ALA A 35 -13.60 8.76 17.23
CA ALA A 35 -14.18 8.69 15.90
C ALA A 35 -13.94 7.32 15.26
N GLU A 36 -14.97 6.80 14.59
CA GLU A 36 -14.85 5.64 13.72
C GLU A 36 -14.20 6.06 12.39
N ILE A 37 -13.11 5.41 12.03
CA ILE A 37 -12.41 5.57 10.75
C ILE A 37 -12.87 4.49 9.78
N HIS A 38 -13.58 4.88 8.73
CA HIS A 38 -14.01 4.00 7.65
C HIS A 38 -13.13 4.21 6.43
N PHE A 39 -12.50 3.16 5.93
CA PHE A 39 -11.57 3.21 4.81
C PHE A 39 -12.14 2.52 3.57
N VAL A 40 -12.35 3.28 2.49
CA VAL A 40 -12.91 2.77 1.22
C VAL A 40 -11.78 2.37 0.27
N LEU A 41 -11.79 1.11 -0.15
CA LEU A 41 -10.75 0.49 -0.96
C LEU A 41 -11.31 -0.41 -2.08
N ASN A 42 -10.46 -0.79 -3.01
CA ASN A 42 -10.74 -1.90 -3.91
C ASN A 42 -10.71 -3.23 -3.13
N LYS A 43 -11.63 -4.14 -3.41
CA LYS A 43 -11.79 -5.42 -2.71
C LYS A 43 -10.50 -6.25 -2.67
N ASN A 44 -9.77 -6.26 -3.78
CA ASN A 44 -8.54 -7.06 -3.93
C ASN A 44 -7.37 -6.65 -3.02
N ILE A 45 -7.44 -5.48 -2.37
CA ILE A 45 -6.38 -5.01 -1.45
C ILE A 45 -6.87 -4.88 0.00
N ALA A 46 -8.15 -5.11 0.23
CA ALA A 46 -8.79 -4.85 1.52
C ALA A 46 -8.25 -5.75 2.65
N SER A 47 -7.90 -7.00 2.33
CA SER A 47 -7.38 -7.96 3.32
C SER A 47 -6.10 -7.50 4.02
N LEU A 48 -5.33 -6.61 3.41
CA LEU A 48 -4.14 -6.02 4.06
C LEU A 48 -4.46 -5.24 5.34
N TYR A 49 -5.70 -4.76 5.48
CA TYR A 49 -6.12 -3.87 6.56
C TYR A 49 -7.00 -4.55 7.62
N GLU A 50 -7.17 -5.87 7.53
CA GLU A 50 -7.87 -6.65 8.55
C GLU A 50 -7.15 -6.55 9.89
N GLY A 51 -7.88 -6.23 10.95
CA GLY A 51 -7.34 -6.07 12.30
C GLY A 51 -6.46 -4.82 12.50
N HIS A 52 -6.50 -3.84 11.57
CA HIS A 52 -5.73 -2.61 11.73
C HIS A 52 -6.30 -1.74 12.87
N PRO A 53 -5.52 -1.35 13.90
CA PRO A 53 -6.03 -0.67 15.09
C PRO A 53 -6.63 0.71 14.80
N ASP A 54 -6.17 1.40 13.76
CA ASP A 54 -6.60 2.75 13.41
C ASP A 54 -7.69 2.78 12.33
N ILE A 55 -8.21 1.61 11.91
CA ILE A 55 -9.24 1.49 10.87
C ILE A 55 -10.39 0.64 11.42
N ASP A 56 -11.48 1.30 11.81
CA ASP A 56 -12.61 0.62 12.43
C ASP A 56 -13.44 -0.18 11.40
N LYS A 57 -13.45 0.26 10.14
CA LYS A 57 -14.18 -0.43 9.06
C LYS A 57 -13.53 -0.27 7.70
N VAL A 58 -13.27 -1.39 7.02
CA VAL A 58 -12.90 -1.40 5.60
C VAL A 58 -14.15 -1.57 4.75
N ILE A 59 -14.37 -0.63 3.82
CA ILE A 59 -15.48 -0.66 2.87
C ILE A 59 -14.92 -0.98 1.48
N THR A 60 -15.32 -2.13 0.94
CA THR A 60 -14.76 -2.63 -0.31
C THR A 60 -15.64 -2.33 -1.52
N PHE A 61 -14.99 -2.05 -2.64
CA PHE A 61 -15.63 -1.98 -3.96
C PHE A 61 -14.97 -3.01 -4.88
N ASP A 62 -15.76 -3.95 -5.36
CA ASP A 62 -15.33 -4.94 -6.33
C ASP A 62 -15.46 -4.38 -7.76
N LYS A 63 -14.44 -4.60 -8.59
CA LYS A 63 -14.46 -4.11 -9.98
C LYS A 63 -15.54 -4.78 -10.82
N ASN A 64 -15.80 -6.06 -10.58
CA ASN A 64 -16.78 -6.83 -11.34
C ASN A 64 -18.21 -6.52 -10.89
N GLU A 65 -18.46 -6.56 -9.57
CA GLU A 65 -19.77 -6.23 -8.97
C GLU A 65 -20.19 -4.78 -9.24
N ASN A 66 -19.24 -3.85 -9.26
CA ASN A 66 -19.48 -2.41 -9.45
C ASN A 66 -19.10 -1.94 -10.87
N LYS A 67 -18.97 -2.85 -11.86
CA LYS A 67 -18.71 -2.50 -13.26
C LYS A 67 -19.88 -1.70 -13.87
N PRO A 68 -21.16 -2.09 -13.69
CA PRO A 68 -22.28 -1.23 -14.04
C PRO A 68 -22.27 0.04 -13.20
N PHE A 69 -22.34 1.20 -13.85
CA PHE A 69 -22.31 2.49 -13.16
C PHE A 69 -23.44 2.64 -12.15
N THR A 70 -24.61 2.09 -12.45
CA THR A 70 -25.77 2.06 -11.57
C THR A 70 -25.50 1.30 -10.26
N ALA A 71 -24.86 0.13 -10.34
CA ALA A 71 -24.46 -0.66 -9.17
C ALA A 71 -23.44 0.11 -8.31
N TYR A 72 -22.46 0.76 -8.95
CA TYR A 72 -21.52 1.63 -8.27
C TYR A 72 -22.22 2.77 -7.52
N ILE A 73 -23.11 3.50 -8.19
CA ILE A 73 -23.86 4.61 -7.61
C ILE A 73 -24.73 4.14 -6.46
N LYS A 74 -25.46 3.02 -6.62
CA LYS A 74 -26.27 2.41 -5.56
C LYS A 74 -25.41 2.11 -4.32
N LYS A 75 -24.22 1.53 -4.50
CA LYS A 75 -23.31 1.23 -3.39
C LYS A 75 -22.76 2.47 -2.71
N VAL A 76 -22.37 3.50 -3.48
CA VAL A 76 -21.96 4.80 -2.90
C VAL A 76 -23.08 5.41 -2.08
N TRP A 77 -24.30 5.40 -2.62
CA TRP A 77 -25.49 5.90 -1.91
C TRP A 77 -25.73 5.14 -0.60
N GLN A 78 -25.66 3.79 -0.63
CA GLN A 78 -25.79 2.96 0.57
C GLN A 78 -24.74 3.31 1.62
N VAL A 79 -23.47 3.40 1.24
CA VAL A 79 -22.35 3.74 2.16
C VAL A 79 -22.61 5.09 2.84
N THR A 80 -23.05 6.09 2.09
CA THR A 80 -23.22 7.45 2.59
C THR A 80 -24.52 7.64 3.40
N HIS A 81 -25.58 6.87 3.11
CA HIS A 81 -26.87 7.01 3.81
C HIS A 81 -26.98 6.11 5.05
N GLN A 82 -26.36 4.92 5.02
CA GLN A 82 -26.30 4.06 6.20
C GLN A 82 -25.40 4.63 7.31
N ASN A 83 -24.50 5.52 6.96
CA ASN A 83 -23.58 6.15 7.91
C ASN A 83 -23.64 7.67 7.74
N LYS A 84 -23.93 8.38 8.83
CA LYS A 84 -23.85 9.84 8.84
C LYS A 84 -22.40 10.24 9.14
N TYR A 85 -21.63 10.56 8.09
CA TYR A 85 -20.25 11.00 8.24
C TYR A 85 -20.18 12.49 8.62
N ASP A 86 -19.30 12.81 9.56
CA ASP A 86 -18.96 14.19 9.92
C ASP A 86 -17.84 14.72 9.01
N VAL A 87 -16.98 13.80 8.52
CA VAL A 87 -15.87 14.09 7.62
C VAL A 87 -15.81 13.07 6.48
N ILE A 88 -15.66 13.55 5.25
CA ILE A 88 -15.37 12.74 4.07
C ILE A 88 -14.08 13.27 3.47
N ILE A 89 -13.06 12.42 3.32
CA ILE A 89 -11.79 12.75 2.68
C ILE A 89 -11.64 11.95 1.40
N ASP A 90 -11.77 12.64 0.26
CA ASP A 90 -11.54 12.05 -1.06
C ASP A 90 -10.09 12.27 -1.48
N MET A 91 -9.25 11.27 -1.25
CA MET A 91 -7.82 11.31 -1.58
C MET A 91 -7.54 11.30 -3.08
N ARG A 92 -8.52 11.01 -3.92
CA ARG A 92 -8.39 10.99 -5.39
C ARG A 92 -9.04 12.17 -6.08
N SER A 93 -10.18 12.61 -5.58
CA SER A 93 -11.00 13.70 -6.12
C SER A 93 -11.24 13.52 -7.64
N THR A 94 -11.64 12.30 -8.02
CA THR A 94 -12.09 11.98 -9.39
C THR A 94 -13.60 12.13 -9.49
N ILE A 95 -14.13 12.28 -10.70
CA ILE A 95 -15.59 12.37 -10.93
C ILE A 95 -16.33 11.21 -10.24
N ARG A 96 -15.80 9.98 -10.34
CA ARG A 96 -16.41 8.81 -9.67
C ARG A 96 -16.40 8.94 -8.14
N THR A 97 -15.30 9.40 -7.54
CA THR A 97 -15.21 9.50 -6.08
C THR A 97 -15.98 10.69 -5.53
N LEU A 98 -16.24 11.70 -6.32
CA LEU A 98 -17.06 12.85 -5.92
C LEU A 98 -18.54 12.50 -5.63
N PHE A 99 -19.04 11.34 -6.10
CA PHE A 99 -20.39 10.89 -5.75
C PHE A 99 -20.56 10.65 -4.24
N PHE A 100 -19.48 10.29 -3.51
CA PHE A 100 -19.55 10.25 -2.04
C PHE A 100 -19.88 11.61 -1.43
N SER A 101 -19.27 12.67 -1.95
CA SER A 101 -19.58 14.04 -1.51
C SER A 101 -20.93 14.53 -2.01
N LEU A 102 -21.34 14.16 -3.23
CA LEU A 102 -22.62 14.52 -3.80
C LEU A 102 -23.79 13.97 -2.97
N PHE A 103 -23.70 12.72 -2.54
CA PHE A 103 -24.73 12.09 -1.71
C PHE A 103 -24.62 12.45 -0.22
N SER A 104 -23.66 13.30 0.14
CA SER A 104 -23.38 13.71 1.52
C SER A 104 -23.24 15.22 1.68
N LEU A 105 -24.07 16.00 0.98
CA LEU A 105 -24.00 17.48 1.00
C LEU A 105 -24.15 18.08 2.40
N LYS A 106 -24.82 17.38 3.32
CA LYS A 106 -24.98 17.78 4.73
C LYS A 106 -23.73 17.49 5.58
N THR A 107 -22.75 16.73 5.08
CA THR A 107 -21.50 16.46 5.78
C THR A 107 -20.69 17.76 5.93
N PRO A 108 -20.32 18.15 7.16
CA PRO A 108 -19.66 19.43 7.43
C PRO A 108 -18.30 19.57 6.75
N PHE A 109 -17.51 18.48 6.69
CA PHE A 109 -16.19 18.47 6.10
C PHE A 109 -16.13 17.50 4.92
N ARG A 110 -16.18 18.04 3.71
CA ARG A 110 -15.95 17.31 2.45
C ARG A 110 -14.65 17.80 1.86
N ILE A 111 -13.58 17.03 2.14
CA ILE A 111 -12.20 17.40 1.91
C ILE A 111 -11.66 16.62 0.70
N GLY A 112 -10.87 17.27 -0.13
CA GLY A 112 -10.18 16.62 -1.23
C GLY A 112 -9.21 17.55 -1.94
N ARG A 113 -8.70 17.10 -3.09
CA ARG A 113 -7.68 17.81 -3.85
C ARG A 113 -8.28 18.92 -4.71
N ILE A 114 -7.52 20.02 -4.89
CA ILE A 114 -7.88 21.08 -5.82
C ILE A 114 -7.88 20.55 -7.24
N LYS A 115 -9.05 20.63 -7.88
CA LYS A 115 -9.27 20.45 -9.32
C LYS A 115 -10.40 21.38 -9.73
N GLY A 116 -10.45 21.81 -10.99
CA GLY A 116 -11.43 22.79 -11.45
C GLY A 116 -12.87 22.40 -11.11
N TYR A 117 -13.24 21.14 -11.28
CA TYR A 117 -14.59 20.61 -11.04
C TYR A 117 -14.89 20.27 -9.57
N THR A 118 -13.89 20.23 -8.66
CA THR A 118 -14.12 19.83 -7.26
C THR A 118 -14.77 20.93 -6.43
N ARG A 119 -14.75 22.19 -6.90
CA ARG A 119 -15.27 23.35 -6.17
C ARG A 119 -16.77 23.28 -5.82
N PHE A 120 -17.52 22.49 -6.59
CA PHE A 120 -19.00 22.41 -6.40
C PHE A 120 -19.41 21.41 -5.32
N LEU A 121 -18.58 20.42 -5.02
CA LEU A 121 -18.91 19.30 -4.12
C LEU A 121 -18.04 19.25 -2.87
N LEU A 122 -16.81 19.75 -2.95
CA LEU A 122 -15.90 19.81 -1.81
C LEU A 122 -15.91 21.21 -1.21
N ASN A 123 -16.15 21.30 0.10
CA ASN A 123 -16.12 22.59 0.80
C ASN A 123 -14.71 22.91 1.37
N TYR A 124 -13.83 21.90 1.42
CA TYR A 124 -12.40 22.08 1.72
C TYR A 124 -11.56 21.43 0.62
N ARG A 125 -10.69 22.21 0.01
CA ARG A 125 -9.83 21.75 -1.09
C ARG A 125 -8.38 22.06 -0.78
N THR A 126 -7.56 21.03 -0.80
CA THR A 126 -6.14 21.12 -0.46
C THR A 126 -5.29 20.95 -1.72
N ASP A 127 -4.33 21.85 -1.90
CA ASP A 127 -3.30 21.64 -2.91
C ASP A 127 -2.27 20.64 -2.37
N THR A 128 -2.22 19.48 -2.99
CA THR A 128 -1.29 18.42 -2.64
C THR A 128 -0.13 18.30 -3.62
N TYR A 129 0.00 19.23 -4.58
CA TYR A 129 0.99 19.14 -5.67
C TYR A 129 1.86 20.38 -5.85
N SER A 130 1.51 21.53 -5.28
CA SER A 130 2.29 22.79 -5.46
C SER A 130 3.74 22.68 -4.97
N ASN A 131 4.01 21.80 -3.98
CA ASN A 131 5.35 21.53 -3.48
C ASN A 131 5.89 20.17 -3.96
N SER A 132 5.63 19.81 -5.22
CA SER A 132 5.79 18.47 -5.75
C SER A 132 7.21 17.88 -5.71
N LEU A 133 8.24 18.71 -5.64
CA LEU A 133 9.64 18.27 -5.69
C LEU A 133 10.22 17.84 -4.33
N THR A 134 9.60 18.27 -3.23
CA THR A 134 10.13 18.06 -1.88
C THR A 134 9.25 17.18 -1.00
N THR A 135 7.99 16.92 -1.40
CA THR A 135 6.98 16.27 -0.58
C THR A 135 6.72 14.84 -1.05
N ASP A 136 6.93 13.87 -0.17
CA ASP A 136 6.62 12.46 -0.46
C ASP A 136 5.09 12.17 -0.43
N MET A 137 4.71 10.96 -0.82
CA MET A 137 3.29 10.58 -0.90
C MET A 137 2.61 10.52 0.46
N VAL A 138 3.33 10.24 1.54
CA VAL A 138 2.79 10.26 2.91
C VAL A 138 2.46 11.70 3.28
N GLU A 139 3.40 12.61 3.12
CA GLU A 139 3.19 14.04 3.40
C GLU A 139 2.03 14.62 2.60
N ARG A 140 1.95 14.31 1.30
CA ARG A 140 0.84 14.72 0.44
C ARG A 140 -0.51 14.20 0.90
N ASN A 141 -0.55 12.99 1.45
CA ASN A 141 -1.77 12.43 2.02
C ASN A 141 -2.16 13.15 3.31
N LEU A 142 -1.17 13.48 4.15
CA LEU A 142 -1.37 14.16 5.44
C LEU A 142 -1.91 15.59 5.28
N LEU A 143 -1.54 16.30 4.20
CA LEU A 143 -2.11 17.63 3.88
C LEU A 143 -3.64 17.65 3.83
N LEU A 144 -4.27 16.51 3.57
CA LEU A 144 -5.73 16.41 3.56
C LEU A 144 -6.36 16.49 4.98
N ALA A 145 -5.58 16.36 6.04
CA ALA A 145 -6.06 16.56 7.40
C ALA A 145 -6.06 18.05 7.83
N ALA A 146 -5.28 18.90 7.17
CA ALA A 146 -5.10 20.31 7.56
C ALA A 146 -6.42 21.12 7.73
N PRO A 147 -7.48 20.92 6.90
CA PRO A 147 -8.75 21.62 7.15
C PRO A 147 -9.38 21.33 8.51
N LEU A 148 -9.04 20.22 9.16
CA LEU A 148 -9.56 19.82 10.48
C LEU A 148 -8.85 20.53 11.63
N GLU A 149 -7.73 21.21 11.39
CA GLU A 149 -7.04 22.05 12.39
C GLU A 149 -7.93 23.19 12.91
N LYS A 150 -8.97 23.56 12.15
CA LYS A 150 -10.01 24.50 12.59
C LYS A 150 -10.83 23.99 13.77
N ILE A 151 -10.81 22.67 14.04
CA ILE A 151 -11.59 22.03 15.11
C ILE A 151 -10.69 21.73 16.30
N ARG A 152 -9.52 21.16 16.05
CA ARG A 152 -8.53 20.83 17.07
C ARG A 152 -7.13 20.63 16.44
N THR A 153 -6.10 20.68 17.26
CA THR A 153 -4.73 20.36 16.85
C THR A 153 -4.66 18.95 16.32
N ILE A 154 -4.11 18.77 15.12
CA ILE A 154 -3.92 17.47 14.48
C ILE A 154 -2.60 16.86 14.94
N GLN A 155 -2.67 15.63 15.41
CA GLN A 155 -1.49 14.83 15.82
C GLN A 155 -0.96 14.06 14.61
N TYR A 156 -0.17 14.73 13.77
CA TYR A 156 0.40 14.15 12.57
C TYR A 156 1.35 12.99 12.89
N THR A 157 1.20 11.88 12.15
CA THR A 157 2.14 10.77 12.12
C THR A 157 2.41 10.35 10.70
N LYS A 158 3.67 10.02 10.39
CA LYS A 158 4.06 9.48 9.08
C LYS A 158 4.10 7.95 9.06
N GLU A 159 3.74 7.31 10.15
CA GLU A 159 3.69 5.85 10.26
C GLU A 159 2.55 5.28 9.41
N PHE A 160 2.86 4.22 8.66
CA PHE A 160 1.91 3.48 7.84
C PHE A 160 2.17 1.98 7.97
N ARG A 161 1.85 1.42 9.12
CA ARG A 161 2.11 0.02 9.45
C ARG A 161 1.00 -0.89 8.92
N LEU A 162 1.35 -2.16 8.67
CA LEU A 162 0.41 -3.26 8.50
C LEU A 162 0.47 -4.16 9.74
N TYR A 163 -0.65 -4.76 10.08
CA TYR A 163 -0.77 -5.60 11.25
C TYR A 163 -1.19 -7.02 10.84
N LEU A 164 -0.41 -8.00 11.28
CA LEU A 164 -0.68 -9.41 11.11
C LEU A 164 -0.77 -10.04 12.48
N THR A 165 -1.64 -11.03 12.63
CA THR A 165 -1.66 -11.86 13.83
C THR A 165 -0.43 -12.75 13.87
N ASP A 166 -0.03 -13.17 15.07
CA ASP A 166 1.08 -14.12 15.21
C ASP A 166 0.76 -15.48 14.59
N GLN A 167 -0.53 -15.84 14.55
CA GLN A 167 -0.97 -17.08 13.90
C GLN A 167 -0.72 -17.02 12.38
N GLU A 168 -1.08 -15.93 11.70
CA GLU A 168 -0.83 -15.76 10.26
C GLU A 168 0.66 -15.85 9.91
N LYS A 169 1.52 -15.24 10.73
CA LYS A 169 2.97 -15.33 10.56
C LYS A 169 3.48 -16.76 10.74
N LYS A 170 3.01 -17.47 11.81
CA LYS A 170 3.40 -18.84 12.11
C LYS A 170 2.93 -19.82 11.03
N ASP A 171 1.69 -19.69 10.56
CA ASP A 171 1.13 -20.57 9.53
C ASP A 171 1.91 -20.46 8.23
N PHE A 172 2.26 -19.22 7.83
CA PHE A 172 3.05 -19.03 6.61
C PHE A 172 4.51 -19.45 6.81
N ARG A 173 5.08 -19.25 7.99
CA ARG A 173 6.41 -19.75 8.34
C ARG A 173 6.46 -21.27 8.23
N TYR A 174 5.48 -21.97 8.77
CA TYR A 174 5.40 -23.43 8.69
C TYR A 174 5.31 -23.92 7.22
N TYR A 175 4.56 -23.21 6.38
CA TYR A 175 4.54 -23.49 4.95
C TYR A 175 5.94 -23.32 4.33
N MET A 176 6.63 -22.23 4.61
CA MET A 176 7.98 -21.98 4.11
C MET A 176 8.99 -23.06 4.57
N GLU A 177 8.89 -23.50 5.81
CA GLU A 177 9.73 -24.60 6.37
C GLU A 177 9.49 -25.92 5.62
N LYS A 178 8.25 -26.26 5.32
CA LYS A 178 7.91 -27.44 4.49
C LYS A 178 8.48 -27.37 3.09
N GLU A 179 8.53 -26.18 2.52
CA GLU A 179 9.13 -25.92 1.21
C GLU A 179 10.69 -25.80 1.26
N GLY A 180 11.27 -26.12 2.42
CA GLY A 180 12.72 -26.22 2.61
C GLY A 180 13.41 -24.91 2.89
N ILE A 181 12.77 -23.94 3.52
CA ILE A 181 13.41 -22.76 4.11
C ILE A 181 13.95 -23.13 5.50
N ASP A 182 15.23 -22.85 5.71
CA ASP A 182 15.89 -22.95 7.00
C ASP A 182 15.96 -21.55 7.65
N PHE A 183 15.17 -21.32 8.68
CA PHE A 183 15.15 -20.02 9.37
C PHE A 183 16.33 -19.78 10.34
N ALA A 184 17.29 -20.68 10.44
CA ALA A 184 18.59 -20.38 11.02
C ALA A 184 19.43 -19.47 10.10
N ARG A 185 19.04 -19.34 8.84
CA ARG A 185 19.71 -18.59 7.79
C ARG A 185 18.85 -17.41 7.33
N PRO A 186 19.45 -16.28 6.89
CA PRO A 186 18.69 -15.16 6.37
C PRO A 186 17.85 -15.54 5.13
N VAL A 187 16.60 -15.06 5.09
CA VAL A 187 15.67 -15.25 3.97
C VAL A 187 15.37 -13.91 3.31
N PHE A 188 15.67 -13.79 2.02
CA PHE A 188 15.43 -12.59 1.24
C PHE A 188 14.24 -12.76 0.32
N LEU A 189 13.30 -11.80 0.36
CA LEU A 189 12.23 -11.69 -0.62
C LEU A 189 12.72 -10.87 -1.81
N ILE A 190 12.73 -11.46 -3.00
CA ILE A 190 13.26 -10.82 -4.21
C ILE A 190 12.12 -10.41 -5.13
N GLY A 191 11.94 -9.10 -5.31
CA GLY A 191 11.05 -8.52 -6.32
C GLY A 191 11.72 -8.57 -7.70
N VAL A 192 11.83 -9.77 -8.25
CA VAL A 192 12.60 -10.05 -9.48
C VAL A 192 11.96 -9.43 -10.72
N THR A 193 10.64 -9.28 -10.70
CA THR A 193 9.82 -8.72 -11.79
C THR A 193 8.94 -7.57 -11.33
N THR A 194 8.19 -6.97 -12.23
CA THR A 194 7.16 -5.96 -11.93
C THR A 194 6.05 -5.98 -12.97
N LYS A 195 4.83 -5.69 -12.54
CA LYS A 195 3.64 -5.63 -13.40
C LYS A 195 3.76 -4.66 -14.57
N LEU A 196 4.52 -3.59 -14.40
CA LEU A 196 4.67 -2.54 -15.42
C LEU A 196 6.06 -2.66 -16.06
N LEU A 197 6.15 -3.22 -17.26
CA LEU A 197 7.41 -3.49 -17.97
C LEU A 197 8.36 -2.28 -18.02
N HIS A 198 7.83 -1.06 -18.20
CA HIS A 198 8.64 0.17 -18.21
C HIS A 198 9.25 0.53 -16.84
N LYS A 199 8.84 -0.17 -15.78
CA LYS A 199 9.40 -0.05 -14.43
C LYS A 199 10.35 -1.18 -14.07
N LYS A 200 10.44 -2.20 -14.92
CA LYS A 200 11.31 -3.34 -14.67
C LYS A 200 12.77 -2.92 -14.84
N TRP A 201 13.60 -3.27 -13.87
CA TRP A 201 15.04 -3.15 -14.00
C TRP A 201 15.55 -4.10 -15.09
N ASN A 202 16.67 -3.74 -15.72
CA ASN A 202 17.28 -4.58 -16.76
C ASN A 202 17.53 -5.99 -16.24
N THR A 203 17.08 -7.00 -16.99
CA THR A 203 17.10 -8.40 -16.58
C THR A 203 18.53 -8.92 -16.41
N GLU A 204 19.47 -8.52 -17.28
CA GLU A 204 20.88 -8.93 -17.19
C GLU A 204 21.54 -8.37 -15.91
N PHE A 205 21.22 -7.12 -15.54
CA PHE A 205 21.72 -6.53 -14.31
C PHE A 205 21.12 -7.21 -13.06
N MET A 206 19.84 -7.59 -13.10
CA MET A 206 19.21 -8.37 -12.03
C MET A 206 19.92 -9.71 -11.87
N ILE A 207 20.13 -10.46 -12.97
CA ILE A 207 20.82 -11.76 -12.97
C ILE A 207 22.24 -11.62 -12.44
N THR A 208 23.00 -10.65 -12.94
CA THR A 208 24.39 -10.42 -12.52
C THR A 208 24.46 -10.10 -11.03
N THR A 209 23.55 -9.26 -10.54
CA THR A 209 23.48 -8.89 -9.11
C THR A 209 23.15 -10.10 -8.24
N LEU A 210 22.15 -10.89 -8.64
CA LEU A 210 21.76 -12.09 -7.90
C LEU A 210 22.86 -13.15 -7.88
N LYS A 211 23.61 -13.33 -9.00
CA LYS A 211 24.78 -14.21 -9.05
C LYS A 211 25.84 -13.77 -8.03
N ARG A 212 26.19 -12.49 -8.02
CA ARG A 212 27.16 -11.94 -7.05
C ARG A 212 26.71 -12.13 -5.61
N ILE A 213 25.43 -11.87 -5.29
CA ILE A 213 24.90 -12.08 -3.93
C ILE A 213 25.03 -13.58 -3.55
N LEU A 214 24.70 -14.51 -4.46
CA LEU A 214 24.82 -15.95 -4.23
C LEU A 214 26.27 -16.40 -4.05
N GLU A 215 27.21 -15.75 -4.69
CA GLU A 215 28.65 -16.04 -4.59
C GLU A 215 29.25 -15.49 -3.29
N GLU A 216 28.92 -14.26 -2.94
CA GLU A 216 29.48 -13.57 -1.77
C GLU A 216 28.86 -14.03 -0.46
N TYR A 217 27.56 -14.33 -0.45
CA TYR A 217 26.77 -14.66 0.77
C TYR A 217 26.25 -16.10 0.68
N LYS A 218 27.01 -17.06 1.19
CA LYS A 218 26.69 -18.51 1.08
C LYS A 218 25.48 -18.93 1.89
N ASP A 219 25.13 -18.19 2.93
CA ASP A 219 24.03 -18.55 3.87
C ASP A 219 22.68 -17.95 3.51
N ILE A 220 22.60 -17.06 2.53
CA ILE A 220 21.33 -16.43 2.15
C ILE A 220 20.48 -17.41 1.35
N GLN A 221 19.20 -17.45 1.69
CA GLN A 221 18.14 -18.07 0.91
C GLN A 221 17.27 -16.99 0.28
N MET A 222 16.76 -17.20 -0.92
CA MET A 222 15.96 -16.24 -1.67
C MET A 222 14.61 -16.83 -2.03
N ILE A 223 13.55 -16.01 -1.95
CA ILE A 223 12.23 -16.35 -2.46
C ILE A 223 11.90 -15.35 -3.57
N PHE A 224 11.61 -15.84 -4.77
CA PHE A 224 11.20 -14.98 -5.88
C PHE A 224 9.73 -14.63 -5.77
N ASN A 225 9.45 -13.32 -5.74
CA ASN A 225 8.08 -12.80 -5.73
C ASN A 225 7.70 -12.31 -7.13
N TYR A 226 6.60 -12.84 -7.63
CA TYR A 226 6.03 -12.51 -8.94
C TYR A 226 4.51 -12.73 -8.93
N ALA A 227 3.81 -12.17 -9.91
CA ALA A 227 2.40 -12.47 -10.15
C ALA A 227 2.27 -13.51 -11.27
N PRO A 228 1.15 -14.26 -11.33
CA PRO A 228 0.89 -15.20 -12.42
C PRO A 228 0.92 -14.54 -13.80
N GLY A 229 1.24 -15.31 -14.81
CA GLY A 229 1.33 -14.88 -16.22
C GLY A 229 2.75 -14.47 -16.60
N TYR A 230 2.91 -13.38 -17.32
CA TYR A 230 4.21 -12.97 -17.83
C TYR A 230 5.28 -12.72 -16.76
N GLU A 231 4.88 -12.26 -15.57
CA GLU A 231 5.82 -12.07 -14.46
C GLU A 231 6.37 -13.43 -13.99
N GLU A 232 5.55 -14.48 -13.98
CA GLU A 232 5.98 -15.83 -13.66
C GLU A 232 6.94 -16.38 -14.71
N GLU A 233 6.60 -16.22 -16.00
CA GLU A 233 7.48 -16.65 -17.10
C GLU A 233 8.85 -15.98 -17.00
N ASP A 234 8.86 -14.69 -16.76
CA ASP A 234 10.07 -13.89 -16.60
C ASP A 234 10.89 -14.33 -15.37
N ALA A 235 10.26 -14.55 -14.24
CA ALA A 235 10.90 -15.04 -13.03
C ALA A 235 11.52 -16.44 -13.23
N ARG A 236 10.81 -17.35 -13.91
CA ARG A 236 11.32 -18.68 -14.23
C ARG A 236 12.48 -18.65 -15.22
N ASN A 237 12.46 -17.72 -16.17
CA ASN A 237 13.60 -17.53 -17.10
C ASN A 237 14.83 -17.01 -16.33
N ILE A 238 14.68 -16.01 -15.46
CA ILE A 238 15.77 -15.53 -14.61
C ILE A 238 16.32 -16.67 -13.72
N TYR A 239 15.47 -17.48 -13.14
CA TYR A 239 15.86 -18.62 -12.31
C TYR A 239 16.70 -19.63 -13.10
N LYS A 240 16.31 -19.95 -14.36
CA LYS A 240 17.08 -20.83 -15.26
C LYS A 240 18.45 -20.24 -15.60
N GLU A 241 18.51 -18.95 -15.94
CA GLU A 241 19.75 -18.23 -16.24
C GLU A 241 20.72 -18.17 -15.04
N LEU A 242 20.19 -18.27 -13.83
CA LEU A 242 20.99 -18.41 -12.60
C LEU A 242 21.49 -19.84 -12.37
N GLY A 243 21.10 -20.82 -13.19
CA GLY A 243 21.49 -22.23 -13.07
C GLY A 243 20.64 -23.01 -12.05
N CYS A 244 19.40 -22.57 -11.79
CA CYS A 244 18.44 -23.20 -10.88
C CYS A 244 19.01 -23.47 -9.47
N PRO A 245 19.59 -22.49 -8.78
CA PRO A 245 20.25 -22.74 -7.50
C PRO A 245 19.24 -23.14 -6.42
N GLU A 246 19.56 -24.19 -5.67
CA GLU A 246 18.70 -24.72 -4.60
C GLU A 246 18.30 -23.67 -3.53
N ARG A 247 19.20 -22.70 -3.31
CA ARG A 247 18.96 -21.58 -2.37
C ARG A 247 17.92 -20.56 -2.84
N ILE A 248 17.43 -20.65 -4.09
CA ILE A 248 16.31 -19.85 -4.58
C ILE A 248 15.06 -20.72 -4.61
N LYS A 249 14.08 -20.32 -3.82
CA LYS A 249 12.75 -20.94 -3.77
C LYS A 249 11.79 -20.15 -4.66
N ILE A 250 11.54 -20.66 -5.86
CA ILE A 250 10.69 -20.00 -6.86
C ILE A 250 9.22 -20.37 -6.70
N ASP A 251 8.92 -21.52 -6.10
CA ASP A 251 7.57 -22.05 -5.98
C ASP A 251 6.87 -21.69 -4.64
N ILE A 252 7.58 -21.01 -3.73
CA ILE A 252 6.93 -20.44 -2.52
C ILE A 252 6.15 -19.20 -2.93
N GLN A 253 4.83 -19.33 -3.04
CA GLN A 253 3.94 -18.28 -3.50
C GLN A 253 2.80 -18.00 -2.50
N ALA A 254 2.41 -16.73 -2.43
CA ALA A 254 1.26 -16.28 -1.66
C ALA A 254 0.01 -16.28 -2.52
N SER A 255 -1.08 -16.90 -2.08
CA SER A 255 -2.36 -16.94 -2.80
C SER A 255 -3.20 -15.65 -2.62
N SER A 256 -2.82 -14.78 -1.68
CA SER A 256 -3.49 -13.51 -1.41
C SER A 256 -2.50 -12.44 -0.95
N LEU A 257 -2.91 -11.17 -0.97
CA LEU A 257 -2.07 -10.09 -0.45
C LEU A 257 -1.82 -10.21 1.07
N ARG A 258 -2.76 -10.79 1.80
CA ARG A 258 -2.58 -11.04 3.23
C ARG A 258 -1.50 -12.10 3.47
N GLN A 259 -1.50 -13.16 2.67
CA GLN A 259 -0.42 -14.16 2.70
C GLN A 259 0.92 -13.59 2.21
N LEU A 260 0.92 -12.70 1.20
CA LEU A 260 2.15 -12.02 0.79
C LEU A 260 2.73 -11.15 1.93
N ALA A 261 1.87 -10.53 2.72
CA ALA A 261 2.32 -9.82 3.90
C ALA A 261 2.89 -10.77 4.96
N ALA A 262 2.28 -11.95 5.17
CA ALA A 262 2.79 -12.98 6.09
C ALA A 262 4.11 -13.58 5.60
N LEU A 263 4.25 -13.84 4.31
CA LEU A 263 5.53 -14.23 3.68
C LEU A 263 6.60 -13.19 3.94
N CYS A 264 6.30 -11.92 3.65
CA CYS A 264 7.23 -10.82 3.83
C CYS A 264 7.64 -10.65 5.30
N ALA A 265 6.71 -10.81 6.25
CA ALA A 265 6.98 -10.73 7.69
C ALA A 265 7.93 -11.84 8.19
N ASN A 266 8.08 -12.93 7.46
CA ASN A 266 9.01 -14.01 7.74
C ASN A 266 10.35 -13.87 7.01
N CYS A 267 10.54 -12.81 6.22
CA CYS A 267 11.79 -12.52 5.53
C CYS A 267 12.64 -11.51 6.31
N SER A 268 13.94 -11.63 6.19
CA SER A 268 14.92 -10.72 6.82
C SER A 268 15.14 -9.45 6.01
N PHE A 269 14.87 -9.50 4.69
CA PHE A 269 15.19 -8.42 3.77
C PHE A 269 14.34 -8.50 2.49
N TYR A 270 14.02 -7.33 1.93
CA TYR A 270 13.47 -7.23 0.58
C TYR A 270 14.49 -6.60 -0.37
N PHE A 271 14.70 -7.21 -1.53
CA PHE A 271 15.50 -6.65 -2.61
C PHE A 271 14.76 -6.75 -3.95
N GLY A 272 14.85 -5.74 -4.79
CA GLY A 272 14.38 -5.81 -6.16
C GLY A 272 13.60 -4.60 -6.66
N ASN A 273 12.76 -4.82 -7.68
CA ASN A 273 12.00 -3.77 -8.33
C ASN A 273 11.03 -3.05 -7.40
N GLU A 274 10.85 -1.73 -7.59
CA GLU A 274 9.80 -0.98 -6.92
C GLU A 274 8.42 -1.53 -7.28
N GLY A 275 7.59 -1.82 -6.27
CA GLY A 275 6.27 -2.41 -6.47
C GLY A 275 5.50 -2.64 -5.17
N GLY A 276 4.38 -3.37 -5.26
CA GLY A 276 3.49 -3.63 -4.14
C GLY A 276 4.17 -4.35 -2.97
N ALA A 277 4.97 -5.37 -3.23
CA ALA A 277 5.68 -6.13 -2.21
C ALA A 277 6.69 -5.26 -1.42
N ARG A 278 7.39 -4.33 -2.08
CA ARG A 278 8.27 -3.36 -1.42
C ARG A 278 7.52 -2.49 -0.40
N HIS A 279 6.31 -2.02 -0.75
CA HIS A 279 5.49 -1.23 0.17
C HIS A 279 4.99 -2.06 1.35
N ILE A 280 4.67 -3.35 1.12
CA ILE A 280 4.33 -4.29 2.19
C ILE A 280 5.52 -4.48 3.12
N ALA A 281 6.72 -4.73 2.59
CA ALA A 281 7.94 -4.86 3.38
C ALA A 281 8.18 -3.64 4.27
N GLN A 282 8.07 -2.44 3.70
CA GLN A 282 8.26 -1.20 4.43
C GLN A 282 7.21 -1.01 5.53
N ALA A 283 5.94 -1.35 5.27
CA ALA A 283 4.85 -1.23 6.23
C ALA A 283 4.93 -2.28 7.37
N LEU A 284 5.68 -3.35 7.16
CA LEU A 284 6.02 -4.37 8.15
C LEU A 284 7.38 -4.13 8.81
N GLU A 285 8.03 -3.01 8.51
CA GLU A 285 9.35 -2.64 9.02
C GLU A 285 10.47 -3.64 8.64
N ILE A 286 10.29 -4.36 7.52
CA ILE A 286 11.33 -5.23 6.98
C ILE A 286 12.35 -4.37 6.23
N PRO A 287 13.66 -4.51 6.53
CA PRO A 287 14.71 -3.83 5.79
C PRO A 287 14.61 -4.08 4.30
N SER A 288 14.75 -3.03 3.48
CA SER A 288 14.53 -3.15 2.05
C SER A 288 15.44 -2.28 1.21
N PHE A 289 15.86 -2.80 0.06
CA PHE A 289 16.53 -2.05 -0.98
C PHE A 289 15.77 -2.19 -2.30
N ALA A 290 15.29 -1.08 -2.82
CA ALA A 290 14.47 -1.06 -4.03
C ALA A 290 15.14 -0.35 -5.19
N ILE A 291 14.89 -0.87 -6.38
CA ILE A 291 15.35 -0.30 -7.64
C ILE A 291 14.17 0.40 -8.29
N TYR A 292 14.31 1.70 -8.47
CA TYR A 292 13.31 2.57 -9.07
C TYR A 292 13.59 2.79 -10.54
N SER A 293 12.57 2.70 -11.36
CA SER A 293 12.66 3.13 -12.76
C SER A 293 12.95 4.64 -12.83
N PRO A 294 13.73 5.12 -13.81
CA PRO A 294 13.94 6.55 -14.04
C PRO A 294 12.66 7.37 -14.19
N SER A 295 11.55 6.72 -14.59
CA SER A 295 10.22 7.35 -14.68
C SER A 295 9.49 7.45 -13.34
N ALA A 296 9.97 6.76 -12.30
CA ALA A 296 9.38 6.76 -10.97
C ALA A 296 10.21 7.63 -10.02
N SER A 297 9.66 8.76 -9.56
CA SER A 297 10.35 9.60 -8.57
C SER A 297 10.58 8.83 -7.27
N LYS A 298 11.83 8.45 -7.00
CA LYS A 298 12.24 7.80 -5.75
C LYS A 298 11.83 8.62 -4.53
N SER A 299 12.07 9.94 -4.54
CA SER A 299 11.73 10.84 -3.45
C SER A 299 10.23 10.87 -3.14
N MET A 300 9.39 10.67 -4.14
CA MET A 300 7.94 10.61 -3.95
C MET A 300 7.48 9.32 -3.25
N TRP A 301 8.09 8.17 -3.56
CA TRP A 301 7.62 6.86 -3.13
C TRP A 301 8.43 6.24 -1.98
N LEU A 302 9.60 6.79 -1.69
CA LEU A 302 10.44 6.40 -0.57
C LEU A 302 10.55 7.59 0.38
N PRO A 303 9.82 7.57 1.53
CA PRO A 303 9.92 8.64 2.52
C PRO A 303 11.36 8.85 2.98
N ALA A 304 11.80 10.11 3.00
CA ALA A 304 13.20 10.49 3.21
C ALA A 304 13.77 10.01 4.56
N ASN A 305 12.93 9.81 5.55
CA ASN A 305 13.32 9.45 6.91
C ASN A 305 13.27 7.94 7.20
N SER A 306 13.10 7.10 6.19
CA SER A 306 13.10 5.65 6.39
C SER A 306 14.52 5.14 6.64
N VAL A 307 14.81 4.67 7.84
CA VAL A 307 16.11 4.05 8.18
C VAL A 307 16.22 2.66 7.53
N LEU A 308 15.11 1.93 7.47
CA LEU A 308 15.05 0.54 7.01
C LEU A 308 14.83 0.39 5.50
N ALA A 309 14.40 1.44 4.79
CA ALA A 309 14.16 1.37 3.36
C ALA A 309 15.14 2.25 2.59
N ARG A 310 15.81 1.67 1.62
CA ARG A 310 16.78 2.31 0.72
C ARG A 310 16.41 2.04 -0.73
N GLY A 311 17.04 2.74 -1.66
CA GLY A 311 16.87 2.48 -3.08
C GLY A 311 17.71 3.37 -3.97
N ILE A 312 17.82 2.95 -5.24
CA ILE A 312 18.43 3.72 -6.34
C ILE A 312 17.44 3.90 -7.47
N SER A 313 17.70 4.88 -8.34
CA SER A 313 16.95 5.14 -9.58
C SER A 313 17.93 5.38 -10.71
#